data_414ba47cd3c6e884c5149f86b364201c
#
_entry.id   414ba47cd3c6e884c5149f86b364201c
#
_cell.length_a   1.000
_cell.length_b   1.000
_cell.length_c   1.000
_cell.angle_alpha   90.00
_cell.angle_beta   90.00
_cell.angle_gamma   90.00
#
_symmetry.space_group_name_H-M   'P 1'
#
loop_
_entity.id
_entity.type
_entity.pdbx_description
1 polymer ?
#
loop_
_entity_poly.entity_id
_entity_poly.type
_entity_poly.pdbx_seq_one_letter_code
_entity_poly.pdbx_strand_id
1 'polypeptide(L)'
;METTLTSNKSLLAWLDEKVELTKPSKIVWIDGSKEQIDALKAEAVETGEMIKLNEELLPDCYLHRTAENDVARVEDRTLICSKKEEDAGPTNHWMEPSKAYKMLYDIAAGAYEGRTMYIIPYSMGPVGSPFSKVGIEITDSIYVVLNMNIMTRVGKAVLDVLGDSNDWVRGMHCKCNVDPEKRWICQFPEDNTIISVNSAYGGNVLLGKKCFALRIASYLGKNEMWQAEHMLILGLQKPSGEIKYLCAAFPSACGKTNLAMLIPPEGYQKKGYKIWTVGDDIAWIRKGPDGRLYAINPENGFFGVAPGTNMKSNPNALKSTMSGTIFTNVCHNMDNNTVWWEGLDKNPPTNAIDWKGNPWNGQTSDEKGAHPNSRFTAPAKNCPCISPEFENPQGVPISAFIFGGRRAKLTPLVYQSKSWNHGVFVGSVMGSETTAAATGAVGVIRRDPMAMLPFCGYNMGDYWKHWIEIGQTLDPDKAPKIFNVNWFRKDDEGNFLWPGFGDNMRVLDWIVDRCEGKVDAQETAIGYLPYAKDINLDGLDMTEEQLDKILDVDKDAWEEELKGVEELYAKFGDHLPKELADELATVKGDLDK
;
A
#
# COMPACT_ATOMS: atom_id res chain seq x y z
N MET A 1 10.98 -32.52 19.33
CA MET A 1 11.35 -31.67 18.17
C MET A 1 10.14 -31.60 17.27
N GLU A 2 9.61 -30.41 17.04
CA GLU A 2 8.61 -30.27 15.99
C GLU A 2 9.24 -30.64 14.64
N THR A 3 8.45 -31.24 13.77
CA THR A 3 8.92 -31.78 12.49
C THR A 3 9.35 -30.63 11.58
N THR A 4 10.56 -30.66 11.06
CA THR A 4 11.05 -29.76 10.02
C THR A 4 10.20 -29.92 8.75
N LEU A 5 9.68 -28.84 8.18
CA LEU A 5 8.73 -28.88 7.06
C LEU A 5 9.39 -28.87 5.68
N THR A 6 10.71 -28.75 5.59
CA THR A 6 11.44 -28.66 4.32
C THR A 6 12.75 -29.43 4.33
N SER A 7 13.21 -29.82 3.14
CA SER A 7 14.56 -30.35 2.90
C SER A 7 15.47 -29.35 2.17
N ASN A 8 14.99 -28.13 1.92
CA ASN A 8 15.74 -27.07 1.21
C ASN A 8 17.02 -26.70 1.97
N LYS A 9 18.18 -27.04 1.40
CA LYS A 9 19.48 -26.87 2.06
C LYS A 9 19.84 -25.41 2.31
N SER A 10 19.51 -24.50 1.40
CA SER A 10 19.81 -23.07 1.56
C SER A 10 19.00 -22.47 2.70
N LEU A 11 17.73 -22.86 2.81
CA LEU A 11 16.85 -22.41 3.88
C LEU A 11 17.29 -22.95 5.23
N LEU A 12 17.61 -24.25 5.32
CA LEU A 12 18.06 -24.86 6.57
C LEU A 12 19.40 -24.26 7.04
N ALA A 13 20.35 -24.01 6.13
CA ALA A 13 21.60 -23.34 6.47
C ALA A 13 21.41 -21.93 7.01
N TRP A 14 20.51 -21.17 6.41
CA TRP A 14 20.15 -19.82 6.89
C TRP A 14 19.52 -19.88 8.28
N LEU A 15 18.61 -20.84 8.52
CA LEU A 15 17.98 -21.03 9.82
C LEU A 15 18.99 -21.42 10.90
N ASP A 16 19.93 -22.32 10.61
CA ASP A 16 20.97 -22.74 11.55
C ASP A 16 21.81 -21.53 12.01
N GLU A 17 22.19 -20.65 11.08
CA GLU A 17 22.89 -19.40 11.39
C GLU A 17 22.05 -18.48 12.30
N LYS A 18 20.75 -18.35 12.03
CA LYS A 18 19.87 -17.48 12.83
C LYS A 18 19.55 -18.07 14.21
N VAL A 19 19.46 -19.39 14.32
CA VAL A 19 19.33 -20.09 15.61
C VAL A 19 20.58 -19.87 16.47
N GLU A 20 21.76 -19.97 15.88
CA GLU A 20 23.02 -19.71 16.60
C GLU A 20 23.10 -18.24 17.08
N LEU A 21 22.67 -17.31 16.24
CA LEU A 21 22.66 -15.88 16.56
C LEU A 21 21.67 -15.52 17.67
N THR A 22 20.42 -15.94 17.54
CA THR A 22 19.30 -15.48 18.37
C THR A 22 19.02 -16.35 19.58
N LYS A 23 19.48 -17.59 19.60
CA LYS A 23 19.37 -18.59 20.68
C LYS A 23 17.95 -18.81 21.19
N PRO A 24 17.01 -19.24 20.33
CA PRO A 24 15.63 -19.49 20.75
C PRO A 24 15.56 -20.68 21.72
N SER A 25 14.62 -20.60 22.67
CA SER A 25 14.32 -21.69 23.60
C SER A 25 13.45 -22.77 22.96
N LYS A 26 12.70 -22.41 21.91
CA LYS A 26 11.83 -23.31 21.14
C LYS A 26 11.76 -22.84 19.70
N ILE A 27 11.59 -23.75 18.77
CA ILE A 27 11.42 -23.48 17.34
C ILE A 27 10.10 -24.08 16.89
N VAL A 28 9.25 -23.27 16.24
CA VAL A 28 7.94 -23.68 15.72
C VAL A 28 7.85 -23.32 14.25
N TRP A 29 7.66 -24.33 13.41
CA TRP A 29 7.31 -24.14 12.00
C TRP A 29 5.82 -23.86 11.86
N ILE A 30 5.46 -22.83 11.13
CA ILE A 30 4.07 -22.50 10.83
C ILE A 30 3.66 -23.27 9.57
N ASP A 31 2.80 -24.27 9.76
CA ASP A 31 2.32 -25.14 8.68
C ASP A 31 1.08 -24.61 7.97
N GLY A 32 0.45 -23.55 8.52
CA GLY A 32 -0.75 -22.92 7.97
C GLY A 32 -2.04 -23.67 8.27
N SER A 33 -2.01 -24.73 9.09
CA SER A 33 -3.21 -25.47 9.49
C SER A 33 -4.12 -24.62 10.40
N LYS A 34 -5.42 -24.83 10.27
CA LYS A 34 -6.39 -24.15 11.14
C LYS A 34 -6.15 -24.50 12.61
N GLU A 35 -5.83 -25.75 12.89
CA GLU A 35 -5.57 -26.25 14.25
C GLU A 35 -4.39 -25.51 14.91
N GLN A 36 -3.31 -25.32 14.18
CA GLN A 36 -2.13 -24.60 14.69
C GLN A 36 -2.45 -23.11 14.92
N ILE A 37 -3.10 -22.47 13.96
CA ILE A 37 -3.47 -21.06 14.05
C ILE A 37 -4.46 -20.82 15.22
N ASP A 38 -5.46 -21.69 15.39
CA ASP A 38 -6.39 -21.60 16.51
C ASP A 38 -5.67 -21.79 17.87
N ALA A 39 -4.72 -22.71 17.95
CA ALA A 39 -3.91 -22.90 19.14
C ALA A 39 -3.05 -21.65 19.46
N LEU A 40 -2.48 -21.00 18.45
CA LEU A 40 -1.71 -19.76 18.64
C LEU A 40 -2.60 -18.60 19.06
N LYS A 41 -3.82 -18.49 18.54
CA LYS A 41 -4.82 -17.51 19.01
C LYS A 41 -5.16 -17.70 20.48
N ALA A 42 -5.37 -18.95 20.90
CA ALA A 42 -5.64 -19.28 22.30
C ALA A 42 -4.43 -18.92 23.20
N GLU A 43 -3.22 -19.22 22.77
CA GLU A 43 -1.98 -18.88 23.49
C GLU A 43 -1.82 -17.35 23.60
N ALA A 44 -2.08 -16.60 22.53
CA ALA A 44 -2.02 -15.14 22.54
C ALA A 44 -3.02 -14.51 23.53
N VAL A 45 -4.19 -15.10 23.70
CA VAL A 45 -5.17 -14.67 24.70
C VAL A 45 -4.72 -15.04 26.11
N GLU A 46 -4.23 -16.25 26.32
CA GLU A 46 -3.75 -16.72 27.63
C GLU A 46 -2.57 -15.89 28.15
N THR A 47 -1.65 -15.51 27.27
CA THR A 47 -0.49 -14.68 27.63
C THR A 47 -0.82 -13.18 27.75
N GLY A 48 -2.03 -12.77 27.37
CA GLY A 48 -2.47 -11.37 27.37
C GLY A 48 -1.93 -10.54 26.21
N GLU A 49 -1.29 -11.16 25.21
CA GLU A 49 -0.83 -10.45 24.01
C GLU A 49 -1.99 -9.96 23.15
N MET A 50 -3.10 -10.72 23.16
CA MET A 50 -4.34 -10.34 22.50
C MET A 50 -5.55 -10.47 23.43
N ILE A 51 -6.56 -9.69 23.16
CA ILE A 51 -7.86 -9.74 23.82
C ILE A 51 -8.86 -10.31 22.81
N LYS A 52 -9.53 -11.41 23.17
CA LYS A 52 -10.62 -11.96 22.37
C LYS A 52 -11.84 -11.06 22.48
N LEU A 53 -12.40 -10.65 21.36
CA LEU A 53 -13.58 -9.80 21.30
C LEU A 53 -14.87 -10.64 21.34
N ASN A 54 -16.02 -9.95 21.37
CA ASN A 54 -17.34 -10.54 21.43
C ASN A 54 -17.59 -11.46 20.21
N GLU A 55 -17.76 -12.75 20.46
CA GLU A 55 -17.89 -13.77 19.39
C GLU A 55 -19.20 -13.65 18.60
N GLU A 56 -20.26 -13.10 19.19
CA GLU A 56 -21.54 -12.90 18.50
C GLU A 56 -21.50 -11.69 17.56
N LEU A 57 -20.84 -10.60 17.98
CA LEU A 57 -20.81 -9.35 17.22
C LEU A 57 -19.59 -9.26 16.29
N LEU A 58 -18.46 -9.81 16.70
CA LEU A 58 -17.17 -9.78 16.01
C LEU A 58 -16.52 -11.17 16.07
N PRO A 59 -17.09 -12.18 15.37
CA PRO A 59 -16.60 -13.55 15.45
C PRO A 59 -15.14 -13.64 15.00
N ASP A 60 -14.34 -14.39 15.78
CA ASP A 60 -12.90 -14.59 15.54
C ASP A 60 -12.10 -13.28 15.42
N CYS A 61 -12.50 -12.23 16.13
CA CYS A 61 -11.79 -10.95 16.17
C CYS A 61 -11.03 -10.77 17.47
N TYR A 62 -9.91 -10.06 17.39
CA TYR A 62 -8.97 -9.84 18.49
C TYR A 62 -8.52 -8.38 18.51
N LEU A 63 -8.15 -7.91 19.70
CA LEU A 63 -7.55 -6.61 19.95
C LEU A 63 -6.11 -6.78 20.45
N HIS A 64 -5.19 -6.02 19.88
CA HIS A 64 -3.79 -5.93 20.30
C HIS A 64 -3.40 -4.48 20.60
N ARG A 65 -2.50 -4.27 21.54
CA ARG A 65 -1.89 -2.96 21.83
C ARG A 65 -0.39 -3.07 21.71
N THR A 66 0.22 -2.12 21.00
CA THR A 66 1.67 -1.96 20.96
C THR A 66 2.13 -1.06 22.11
N ALA A 67 3.45 -0.95 22.31
CA ALA A 67 4.00 0.08 23.20
C ALA A 67 3.63 1.48 22.68
N GLU A 68 3.50 2.45 23.58
CA GLU A 68 3.10 3.83 23.24
C GLU A 68 4.07 4.52 22.27
N ASN A 69 5.34 4.11 22.27
CA ASN A 69 6.36 4.63 21.36
C ASN A 69 6.51 3.85 20.06
N ASP A 70 5.64 2.87 19.80
CA ASP A 70 5.74 1.95 18.65
C ASP A 70 4.38 1.81 17.95
N VAL A 71 3.94 2.89 17.33
CA VAL A 71 2.58 3.06 16.80
C VAL A 71 2.54 3.44 15.33
N ALA A 72 3.71 3.61 14.67
CA ALA A 72 3.83 4.04 13.28
C ALA A 72 5.13 3.52 12.66
N ARG A 73 5.20 3.57 11.33
CA ARG A 73 6.44 3.33 10.60
C ARG A 73 7.48 4.41 10.97
N VAL A 74 8.74 4.03 10.98
CA VAL A 74 9.88 4.90 11.30
C VAL A 74 10.72 5.13 10.05
N GLU A 75 10.40 6.18 9.29
CA GLU A 75 11.06 6.45 8.00
C GLU A 75 12.55 6.76 8.16
N ASP A 76 12.93 7.52 9.16
CA ASP A 76 14.32 7.88 9.49
C ASP A 76 15.17 6.70 10.00
N ARG A 77 14.53 5.62 10.43
CA ARG A 77 15.13 4.36 10.87
C ARG A 77 14.98 3.23 9.86
N THR A 78 14.47 3.54 8.67
CA THR A 78 14.30 2.58 7.57
C THR A 78 15.40 2.79 6.55
N LEU A 79 16.22 1.76 6.33
CA LEU A 79 17.43 1.86 5.52
C LEU A 79 17.35 0.94 4.29
N ILE A 80 17.90 1.45 3.19
CA ILE A 80 18.25 0.65 2.01
C ILE A 80 19.78 0.45 2.03
N CYS A 81 20.20 -0.78 2.31
CA CYS A 81 21.60 -1.12 2.49
C CYS A 81 22.16 -1.77 1.21
N SER A 82 22.15 -1.03 0.12
CA SER A 82 22.81 -1.40 -1.13
C SER A 82 24.33 -1.35 -1.00
N LYS A 83 25.04 -2.10 -1.86
CA LYS A 83 26.53 -2.13 -1.85
C LYS A 83 27.14 -0.76 -2.11
N LYS A 84 26.47 0.05 -2.94
CA LYS A 84 26.86 1.44 -3.22
C LYS A 84 25.77 2.39 -2.75
N GLU A 85 26.16 3.51 -2.16
CA GLU A 85 25.23 4.54 -1.72
C GLU A 85 24.40 5.12 -2.88
N GLU A 86 25.02 5.34 -4.04
CA GLU A 86 24.36 5.84 -5.24
C GLU A 86 23.19 4.95 -5.71
N ASP A 87 23.25 3.63 -5.45
CA ASP A 87 22.21 2.69 -5.82
C ASP A 87 20.98 2.78 -4.90
N ALA A 88 21.12 3.30 -3.70
CA ALA A 88 20.01 3.64 -2.82
C ALA A 88 19.33 4.95 -3.24
N GLY A 89 20.09 5.89 -3.75
CA GLY A 89 19.63 7.18 -4.26
C GLY A 89 19.33 8.22 -3.18
N PRO A 90 19.03 9.45 -3.60
CA PRO A 90 18.88 10.60 -2.70
C PRO A 90 17.59 10.58 -1.86
N THR A 91 16.66 9.70 -2.17
CA THR A 91 15.36 9.60 -1.46
C THR A 91 15.33 8.54 -0.38
N ASN A 92 16.38 7.72 -0.25
CA ASN A 92 16.51 6.69 0.77
C ASN A 92 17.57 7.05 1.80
N HIS A 93 17.38 6.59 3.03
CA HIS A 93 18.44 6.53 4.02
C HIS A 93 19.30 5.29 3.74
N TRP A 94 20.61 5.44 3.80
CA TRP A 94 21.55 4.39 3.46
C TRP A 94 22.54 4.11 4.59
N MET A 95 22.92 2.86 4.70
CA MET A 95 24.07 2.42 5.50
C MET A 95 24.81 1.35 4.71
N GLU A 96 26.14 1.38 4.78
CA GLU A 96 27.00 0.36 4.16
C GLU A 96 26.62 -1.03 4.70
N PRO A 97 26.43 -2.06 3.82
CA PRO A 97 25.87 -3.35 4.22
C PRO A 97 26.62 -4.03 5.37
N SER A 98 27.94 -4.07 5.36
CA SER A 98 28.71 -4.77 6.42
C SER A 98 28.55 -4.10 7.79
N LYS A 99 28.45 -2.77 7.81
CA LYS A 99 28.15 -1.99 9.03
C LYS A 99 26.73 -2.26 9.52
N ALA A 100 25.77 -2.28 8.61
CA ALA A 100 24.38 -2.56 8.94
C ALA A 100 24.20 -3.97 9.49
N TYR A 101 24.77 -4.98 8.85
CA TYR A 101 24.74 -6.35 9.36
C TYR A 101 25.38 -6.46 10.75
N LYS A 102 26.54 -5.86 10.95
CA LYS A 102 27.21 -5.89 12.25
C LYS A 102 26.32 -5.28 13.34
N MET A 103 25.79 -4.08 13.09
CA MET A 103 24.89 -3.39 14.02
C MET A 103 23.66 -4.24 14.36
N LEU A 104 23.00 -4.79 13.34
CA LEU A 104 21.78 -5.58 13.51
C LEU A 104 22.05 -6.91 14.21
N TYR A 105 23.17 -7.58 13.91
CA TYR A 105 23.54 -8.83 14.55
C TYR A 105 23.95 -8.63 16.02
N ASP A 106 24.62 -7.52 16.33
CA ASP A 106 24.90 -7.15 17.72
C ASP A 106 23.59 -6.95 18.54
N ILE A 107 22.56 -6.37 17.92
CA ILE A 107 21.24 -6.21 18.54
C ILE A 107 20.48 -7.54 18.63
N ALA A 108 20.54 -8.37 17.61
CA ALA A 108 19.82 -9.63 17.52
C ALA A 108 20.47 -10.79 18.31
N ALA A 109 21.73 -10.63 18.75
CA ALA A 109 22.43 -11.65 19.49
C ALA A 109 21.67 -12.03 20.78
N GLY A 110 21.26 -13.30 20.89
CA GLY A 110 20.49 -13.79 22.03
C GLY A 110 19.05 -13.24 22.12
N ALA A 111 18.55 -12.57 21.09
CA ALA A 111 17.24 -11.89 21.12
C ALA A 111 16.06 -12.83 21.36
N TYR A 112 16.21 -14.14 21.09
CA TYR A 112 15.16 -15.13 21.32
C TYR A 112 15.39 -16.00 22.55
N GLU A 113 16.36 -15.68 23.40
CA GLU A 113 16.56 -16.40 24.67
C GLU A 113 15.29 -16.33 25.53
N GLY A 114 14.80 -17.48 25.98
CA GLY A 114 13.54 -17.61 26.70
C GLY A 114 12.29 -17.44 25.84
N ARG A 115 12.44 -17.31 24.52
CA ARG A 115 11.35 -17.08 23.57
C ARG A 115 11.28 -18.19 22.52
N THR A 116 10.16 -18.23 21.82
CA THR A 116 9.94 -19.11 20.66
C THR A 116 10.35 -18.41 19.38
N MET A 117 11.11 -19.08 18.52
CA MET A 117 11.29 -18.69 17.11
C MET A 117 10.17 -19.31 16.30
N TYR A 118 9.31 -18.49 15.72
CA TYR A 118 8.34 -18.92 14.72
C TYR A 118 8.94 -18.76 13.33
N ILE A 119 8.80 -19.80 12.51
CA ILE A 119 9.27 -19.81 11.12
C ILE A 119 8.03 -19.77 10.22
N ILE A 120 7.85 -18.68 9.51
CA ILE A 120 6.65 -18.40 8.69
C ILE A 120 7.02 -18.49 7.22
N PRO A 121 6.76 -19.63 6.54
CA PRO A 121 6.81 -19.68 5.09
C PRO A 121 5.55 -19.02 4.51
N TYR A 122 5.73 -18.06 3.61
CA TYR A 122 4.61 -17.34 3.03
C TYR A 122 4.81 -17.04 1.55
N SER A 123 3.70 -16.93 0.83
CA SER A 123 3.66 -16.50 -0.56
C SER A 123 3.08 -15.09 -0.67
N MET A 124 3.80 -14.22 -1.36
CA MET A 124 3.26 -12.98 -1.86
C MET A 124 2.65 -13.26 -3.23
N GLY A 125 1.32 -13.18 -3.30
CA GLY A 125 0.52 -13.62 -4.44
C GLY A 125 -0.03 -15.05 -4.28
N PRO A 126 -0.92 -15.49 -5.19
CA PRO A 126 -1.50 -16.83 -5.18
C PRO A 126 -0.41 -17.90 -5.23
N VAL A 127 -0.51 -18.92 -4.39
CA VAL A 127 0.51 -19.99 -4.30
C VAL A 127 0.66 -20.69 -5.64
N GLY A 128 1.89 -20.76 -6.15
CA GLY A 128 2.21 -21.39 -7.43
C GLY A 128 1.94 -20.52 -8.66
N SER A 129 1.48 -19.29 -8.51
CA SER A 129 1.38 -18.34 -9.62
C SER A 129 2.76 -17.96 -10.16
N PRO A 130 2.92 -17.78 -11.49
CA PRO A 130 4.17 -17.27 -12.06
C PRO A 130 4.51 -15.84 -11.63
N PHE A 131 3.53 -15.10 -11.09
CA PHE A 131 3.68 -13.74 -10.56
C PHE A 131 4.06 -13.72 -9.08
N SER A 132 3.96 -14.85 -8.39
CA SER A 132 4.16 -14.94 -6.94
C SER A 132 5.62 -15.15 -6.58
N LYS A 133 5.98 -14.71 -5.37
CA LYS A 133 7.29 -14.94 -4.78
C LYS A 133 7.16 -15.46 -3.35
N VAL A 134 8.15 -16.24 -2.93
CA VAL A 134 8.20 -16.85 -1.60
C VAL A 134 9.06 -16.01 -0.66
N GLY A 135 8.61 -15.85 0.57
CA GLY A 135 9.38 -15.33 1.68
C GLY A 135 9.36 -16.30 2.86
N ILE A 136 10.40 -16.20 3.67
CA ILE A 136 10.46 -16.86 4.98
C ILE A 136 10.72 -15.77 6.01
N GLU A 137 9.81 -15.62 6.96
CA GLU A 137 10.00 -14.70 8.08
C GLU A 137 10.19 -15.49 9.36
N ILE A 138 11.27 -15.20 10.11
CA ILE A 138 11.42 -15.66 11.49
C ILE A 138 11.08 -14.51 12.44
N THR A 139 10.40 -14.84 13.52
CA THR A 139 9.92 -13.87 14.51
C THR A 139 9.75 -14.52 15.88
N ASP A 140 9.83 -13.72 16.93
CA ASP A 140 9.50 -14.10 18.30
C ASP A 140 8.07 -13.62 18.73
N SER A 141 7.24 -13.19 17.79
CA SER A 141 5.93 -12.61 18.06
C SER A 141 4.79 -13.43 17.47
N ILE A 142 3.87 -13.90 18.32
CA ILE A 142 2.62 -14.54 17.88
C ILE A 142 1.75 -13.54 17.09
N TYR A 143 1.73 -12.26 17.49
CA TYR A 143 1.03 -11.21 16.77
C TYR A 143 1.46 -11.15 15.30
N VAL A 144 2.76 -11.24 15.05
CA VAL A 144 3.29 -11.27 13.68
C VAL A 144 2.81 -12.50 12.92
N VAL A 145 2.87 -13.69 13.53
CA VAL A 145 2.40 -14.94 12.90
C VAL A 145 0.92 -14.81 12.49
N LEU A 146 0.07 -14.35 13.38
CA LEU A 146 -1.38 -14.26 13.15
C LEU A 146 -1.73 -13.20 12.11
N ASN A 147 -1.04 -12.06 12.11
CA ASN A 147 -1.21 -11.03 11.09
C ASN A 147 -0.69 -11.49 9.73
N MET A 148 0.47 -12.14 9.67
CA MET A 148 1.01 -12.70 8.42
C MET A 148 0.07 -13.75 7.82
N ASN A 149 -0.58 -14.55 8.66
CA ASN A 149 -1.58 -15.53 8.21
C ASN A 149 -2.80 -14.89 7.53
N ILE A 150 -3.17 -13.67 7.92
CA ILE A 150 -4.24 -12.89 7.27
C ILE A 150 -3.72 -12.20 6.01
N MET A 151 -2.56 -11.56 6.12
CA MET A 151 -2.01 -10.68 5.08
C MET A 151 -1.37 -11.40 3.92
N THR A 152 -0.93 -12.65 4.13
CA THR A 152 -0.23 -13.46 3.13
C THR A 152 -0.80 -14.87 3.10
N ARG A 153 -0.29 -15.69 2.21
CA ARG A 153 -0.65 -17.11 2.15
C ARG A 153 0.46 -17.91 2.81
N VAL A 154 0.15 -18.45 3.99
CA VAL A 154 1.14 -19.05 4.90
C VAL A 154 1.02 -20.57 4.90
N GLY A 155 2.14 -21.27 4.96
CA GLY A 155 2.17 -22.66 5.35
C GLY A 155 3.01 -23.59 4.48
N LYS A 156 2.81 -24.88 4.69
CA LYS A 156 3.57 -25.96 4.04
C LYS A 156 3.45 -25.94 2.51
N ALA A 157 2.29 -25.58 1.98
CA ALA A 157 2.09 -25.50 0.52
C ALA A 157 3.07 -24.53 -0.16
N VAL A 158 3.49 -23.49 0.54
CA VAL A 158 4.49 -22.53 0.05
C VAL A 158 5.86 -23.20 -0.06
N LEU A 159 6.25 -24.00 0.94
CA LEU A 159 7.49 -24.75 0.93
C LEU A 159 7.52 -25.83 -0.15
N ASP A 160 6.38 -26.46 -0.41
CA ASP A 160 6.25 -27.44 -1.49
C ASP A 160 6.48 -26.81 -2.87
N VAL A 161 5.98 -25.58 -3.08
CA VAL A 161 6.23 -24.82 -4.31
C VAL A 161 7.69 -24.35 -4.40
N LEU A 162 8.27 -23.89 -3.28
CA LEU A 162 9.67 -23.46 -3.24
C LEU A 162 10.62 -24.62 -3.60
N GLY A 163 10.35 -25.82 -3.09
CA GLY A 163 11.23 -26.98 -3.27
C GLY A 163 12.66 -26.68 -2.84
N ASP A 164 13.63 -26.99 -3.69
CA ASP A 164 15.06 -26.75 -3.44
C ASP A 164 15.57 -25.39 -3.97
N SER A 165 14.68 -24.52 -4.43
CA SER A 165 15.04 -23.19 -4.96
C SER A 165 15.67 -22.31 -3.89
N ASN A 166 16.64 -21.49 -4.31
CA ASN A 166 17.20 -20.41 -3.47
C ASN A 166 16.55 -19.03 -3.77
N ASP A 167 15.53 -19.00 -4.62
CA ASP A 167 14.77 -17.77 -4.92
C ASP A 167 13.68 -17.54 -3.89
N TRP A 168 14.06 -16.99 -2.76
CA TRP A 168 13.18 -16.62 -1.66
C TRP A 168 13.75 -15.44 -0.87
N VAL A 169 12.88 -14.66 -0.25
CA VAL A 169 13.25 -13.48 0.55
C VAL A 169 13.41 -13.87 2.01
N ARG A 170 14.52 -13.47 2.59
CA ARG A 170 14.94 -13.73 3.97
C ARG A 170 14.44 -12.61 4.86
N GLY A 171 13.58 -12.92 5.81
CA GLY A 171 13.07 -11.97 6.78
C GLY A 171 13.42 -12.37 8.22
N MET A 172 14.09 -11.49 8.96
CA MET A 172 14.31 -11.66 10.38
C MET A 172 13.69 -10.50 11.15
N HIS A 173 12.78 -10.83 12.06
CA HIS A 173 12.20 -9.88 13.00
C HIS A 173 12.54 -10.29 14.44
N CYS A 174 13.12 -9.36 15.20
CA CYS A 174 13.35 -9.50 16.63
C CYS A 174 12.66 -8.36 17.37
N LYS A 175 11.65 -8.68 18.19
CA LYS A 175 10.93 -7.70 19.00
C LYS A 175 11.85 -7.00 20.00
N CYS A 176 12.79 -7.74 20.59
CA CYS A 176 13.70 -7.25 21.62
C CYS A 176 12.93 -6.59 22.76
N ASN A 177 13.38 -5.42 23.20
CA ASN A 177 12.75 -4.61 24.26
C ASN A 177 11.95 -3.41 23.72
N VAL A 178 11.73 -3.35 22.39
CA VAL A 178 11.02 -2.23 21.72
C VAL A 178 11.70 -0.88 22.03
N ASP A 179 13.04 -0.88 22.08
CA ASP A 179 13.84 0.30 22.33
C ASP A 179 13.89 1.19 21.07
N PRO A 180 13.34 2.42 21.09
CA PRO A 180 13.32 3.30 19.93
C PRO A 180 14.72 3.72 19.45
N GLU A 181 15.71 3.75 20.34
CA GLU A 181 17.09 4.12 20.01
C GLU A 181 17.84 2.99 19.28
N LYS A 182 17.34 1.75 19.38
CA LYS A 182 17.88 0.56 18.73
C LYS A 182 16.92 -0.03 17.69
N ARG A 183 15.91 0.73 17.30
CA ARG A 183 14.90 0.33 16.30
C ARG A 183 15.42 0.58 14.92
N TRP A 184 15.44 -0.47 14.08
CA TRP A 184 15.88 -0.40 12.70
C TRP A 184 15.07 -1.33 11.82
N ILE A 185 14.73 -0.85 10.61
CA ILE A 185 14.13 -1.66 9.55
C ILE A 185 15.03 -1.54 8.34
N CYS A 186 15.80 -2.60 8.04
CA CYS A 186 16.83 -2.57 7.02
C CYS A 186 16.52 -3.56 5.90
N GLN A 187 16.60 -3.10 4.66
CA GLN A 187 16.51 -3.91 3.46
C GLN A 187 17.88 -4.01 2.80
N PHE A 188 18.26 -5.22 2.41
CA PHE A 188 19.46 -5.54 1.65
C PHE A 188 19.03 -6.10 0.29
N PRO A 189 18.76 -5.23 -0.70
CA PRO A 189 18.10 -5.65 -1.95
C PRO A 189 18.88 -6.69 -2.72
N GLU A 190 20.21 -6.57 -2.76
CA GLU A 190 21.09 -7.50 -3.48
C GLU A 190 21.23 -8.87 -2.81
N ASP A 191 20.83 -8.98 -1.53
CA ASP A 191 20.88 -10.20 -0.73
C ASP A 191 19.48 -10.80 -0.49
N ASN A 192 18.42 -10.25 -1.06
CA ASN A 192 17.04 -10.64 -0.77
C ASN A 192 16.75 -10.76 0.75
N THR A 193 17.22 -9.78 1.54
CA THR A 193 17.19 -9.86 2.99
C THR A 193 16.54 -8.62 3.60
N ILE A 194 15.71 -8.85 4.63
CA ILE A 194 15.04 -7.83 5.44
C ILE A 194 15.31 -8.14 6.90
N ILE A 195 15.74 -7.15 7.67
CA ILE A 195 15.94 -7.27 9.12
C ILE A 195 15.23 -6.13 9.83
N SER A 196 14.33 -6.48 10.75
CA SER A 196 13.59 -5.52 11.59
C SER A 196 13.83 -5.84 13.07
N VAL A 197 14.28 -4.87 13.83
CA VAL A 197 14.60 -5.02 15.25
C VAL A 197 13.97 -3.91 16.09
N ASN A 198 13.59 -4.24 17.33
CA ASN A 198 13.03 -3.31 18.34
C ASN A 198 11.71 -2.65 17.92
N SER A 199 10.90 -3.30 17.11
CA SER A 199 9.53 -2.91 16.84
C SER A 199 8.58 -4.10 17.00
N ALA A 200 7.35 -3.82 17.36
CA ALA A 200 6.22 -4.74 17.37
C ALA A 200 5.03 -4.17 16.59
N TYR A 201 5.19 -2.99 15.98
CA TYR A 201 4.17 -2.36 15.15
C TYR A 201 4.08 -3.02 13.77
N GLY A 202 2.86 -3.41 13.35
CA GLY A 202 2.62 -4.17 12.12
C GLY A 202 3.29 -3.61 10.87
N GLY A 203 3.29 -2.29 10.67
CA GLY A 203 3.96 -1.66 9.53
C GLY A 203 5.47 -1.84 9.48
N ASN A 204 6.11 -2.19 10.59
CA ASN A 204 7.55 -2.44 10.71
C ASN A 204 7.91 -3.93 10.78
N VAL A 205 6.94 -4.80 11.09
CA VAL A 205 7.23 -6.20 11.45
C VAL A 205 6.53 -7.24 10.57
N LEU A 206 5.50 -6.84 9.83
CA LEU A 206 4.89 -7.66 8.78
C LEU A 206 5.74 -7.52 7.52
N LEU A 207 6.82 -8.28 7.46
CA LEU A 207 7.90 -8.07 6.48
C LEU A 207 7.48 -8.35 5.04
N GLY A 208 6.38 -9.09 4.83
CA GLY A 208 5.78 -9.30 3.52
C GLY A 208 5.18 -8.05 2.89
N LYS A 209 4.74 -7.07 3.69
CA LYS A 209 4.01 -5.91 3.19
C LYS A 209 4.93 -4.87 2.52
N LYS A 210 5.35 -3.84 3.21
CA LYS A 210 6.14 -2.74 2.60
C LYS A 210 7.59 -3.13 2.32
N CYS A 211 8.19 -3.91 3.20
CA CYS A 211 9.59 -4.32 3.06
C CYS A 211 9.79 -5.25 1.86
N PHE A 212 9.01 -6.32 1.77
CA PHE A 212 9.10 -7.25 0.65
C PHE A 212 8.32 -6.77 -0.57
N ALA A 213 7.00 -6.56 -0.42
CA ALA A 213 6.11 -6.33 -1.58
C ALA A 213 6.40 -5.03 -2.33
N LEU A 214 7.11 -4.08 -1.73
CA LEU A 214 7.52 -2.83 -2.38
C LEU A 214 9.04 -2.67 -2.44
N ARG A 215 9.74 -2.57 -1.30
CA ARG A 215 11.16 -2.21 -1.31
C ARG A 215 12.04 -3.28 -1.97
N ILE A 216 11.95 -4.52 -1.54
CA ILE A 216 12.69 -5.62 -2.20
C ILE A 216 12.10 -5.91 -3.57
N ALA A 217 10.78 -5.98 -3.71
CA ALA A 217 10.12 -6.31 -4.96
C ALA A 217 10.35 -5.29 -6.07
N SER A 218 10.42 -3.99 -5.75
CA SER A 218 10.76 -2.97 -6.76
C SER A 218 12.16 -3.19 -7.35
N TYR A 219 13.12 -3.57 -6.51
CA TYR A 219 14.46 -3.92 -6.96
C TYR A 219 14.48 -5.22 -7.78
N LEU A 220 13.78 -6.27 -7.33
CA LEU A 220 13.65 -7.51 -8.09
C LEU A 220 12.98 -7.27 -9.45
N GLY A 221 11.94 -6.48 -9.47
CA GLY A 221 11.23 -6.13 -10.70
C GLY A 221 12.12 -5.42 -11.72
N LYS A 222 12.98 -4.51 -11.28
CA LYS A 222 14.00 -3.89 -12.14
C LYS A 222 14.88 -4.94 -12.83
N ASN A 223 15.31 -5.96 -12.10
CA ASN A 223 16.21 -6.99 -12.61
C ASN A 223 15.50 -8.05 -13.47
N GLU A 224 14.22 -8.28 -13.22
CA GLU A 224 13.41 -9.34 -13.83
C GLU A 224 12.36 -8.82 -14.83
N MET A 225 12.35 -7.52 -15.10
CA MET A 225 11.42 -6.86 -16.05
C MET A 225 9.95 -6.97 -15.63
N TRP A 226 9.65 -6.68 -14.37
CA TRP A 226 8.29 -6.50 -13.84
C TRP A 226 8.25 -5.33 -12.86
N GLN A 227 7.08 -4.96 -12.39
CA GLN A 227 6.89 -3.77 -11.54
C GLN A 227 6.20 -4.14 -10.24
N ALA A 228 6.69 -3.58 -9.12
CA ALA A 228 6.02 -3.58 -7.83
C ALA A 228 5.65 -2.13 -7.51
N GLU A 229 4.34 -1.86 -7.41
CA GLU A 229 3.82 -0.51 -7.32
C GLU A 229 2.92 -0.33 -6.10
N HIS A 230 2.99 0.85 -5.50
CA HIS A 230 2.12 1.26 -4.40
C HIS A 230 0.76 1.69 -4.96
N MET A 231 0.01 0.72 -5.46
CA MET A 231 -1.23 0.93 -6.19
C MET A 231 -2.35 0.04 -5.70
N LEU A 232 -3.56 0.59 -5.67
CA LEU A 232 -4.79 -0.21 -5.66
C LEU A 232 -5.01 -0.85 -7.03
N ILE A 233 -5.80 -1.91 -7.07
CA ILE A 233 -6.28 -2.55 -8.30
C ILE A 233 -7.79 -2.66 -8.19
N LEU A 234 -8.52 -2.01 -9.08
CA LEU A 234 -9.98 -2.11 -9.15
C LEU A 234 -10.45 -2.56 -10.54
N GLY A 235 -11.60 -3.22 -10.57
CA GLY A 235 -12.33 -3.51 -11.79
C GLY A 235 -13.58 -2.64 -11.88
N LEU A 236 -13.76 -1.94 -13.00
CA LEU A 236 -14.98 -1.21 -13.32
C LEU A 236 -15.80 -2.05 -14.28
N GLN A 237 -16.95 -2.52 -13.79
CA GLN A 237 -17.93 -3.25 -14.59
C GLN A 237 -18.91 -2.29 -15.24
N LYS A 238 -19.03 -2.37 -16.56
CA LYS A 238 -20.02 -1.65 -17.36
C LYS A 238 -21.38 -2.38 -17.36
N PRO A 239 -22.48 -1.72 -17.78
CA PRO A 239 -23.78 -2.37 -17.94
C PRO A 239 -23.78 -3.62 -18.83
N SER A 240 -22.86 -3.73 -19.78
CA SER A 240 -22.66 -4.91 -20.61
C SER A 240 -22.14 -6.14 -19.86
N GLY A 241 -21.68 -5.96 -18.62
CA GLY A 241 -20.98 -6.98 -17.85
C GLY A 241 -19.46 -7.01 -18.09
N GLU A 242 -18.94 -6.28 -19.08
CA GLU A 242 -17.51 -6.16 -19.32
C GLU A 242 -16.82 -5.42 -18.15
N ILE A 243 -15.65 -5.93 -17.74
CA ILE A 243 -14.87 -5.36 -16.66
C ILE A 243 -13.54 -4.85 -17.21
N LYS A 244 -13.23 -3.58 -16.94
CA LYS A 244 -11.90 -3.01 -17.18
C LYS A 244 -11.19 -2.80 -15.86
N TYR A 245 -9.92 -3.19 -15.80
CA TYR A 245 -9.10 -3.09 -14.58
C TYR A 245 -8.16 -1.90 -14.65
N LEU A 246 -8.06 -1.19 -13.53
CA LEU A 246 -7.28 0.02 -13.37
C LEU A 246 -6.40 -0.12 -12.14
N CYS A 247 -5.15 0.39 -12.23
CA CYS A 247 -4.28 0.56 -11.08
C CYS A 247 -4.14 2.04 -10.75
N ALA A 248 -4.17 2.39 -9.46
CA ALA A 248 -4.10 3.79 -9.05
C ALA A 248 -3.15 3.98 -7.86
N ALA A 249 -2.26 4.96 -7.99
CA ALA A 249 -1.30 5.35 -6.97
C ALA A 249 -1.67 6.69 -6.35
N PHE A 250 -1.82 6.72 -5.03
CA PHE A 250 -2.06 7.92 -4.25
C PHE A 250 -1.16 7.92 -3.01
N PRO A 251 -0.60 9.08 -2.60
CA PRO A 251 0.05 9.23 -1.32
C PRO A 251 -0.89 8.92 -0.15
N SER A 252 -0.33 8.76 1.03
CA SER A 252 -1.09 8.51 2.25
C SER A 252 -2.17 9.58 2.47
N ALA A 253 -3.34 9.17 2.97
CA ALA A 253 -4.51 10.02 3.24
C ALA A 253 -5.13 10.69 2.01
N CYS A 254 -4.90 10.19 0.80
CA CYS A 254 -5.50 10.69 -0.44
C CYS A 254 -6.67 9.83 -0.97
N GLY A 255 -7.19 8.90 -0.16
CA GLY A 255 -8.41 8.14 -0.46
C GLY A 255 -8.22 6.87 -1.29
N LYS A 256 -7.03 6.28 -1.29
CA LYS A 256 -6.72 5.06 -2.07
C LYS A 256 -7.64 3.89 -1.72
N THR A 257 -7.76 3.53 -0.46
CA THR A 257 -8.63 2.42 -0.01
C THR A 257 -10.10 2.71 -0.30
N ASN A 258 -10.54 3.97 -0.16
CA ASN A 258 -11.91 4.36 -0.48
C ASN A 258 -12.21 4.21 -1.98
N LEU A 259 -11.25 4.52 -2.84
CA LEU A 259 -11.41 4.33 -4.29
C LEU A 259 -11.44 2.84 -4.66
N ALA A 260 -10.57 2.04 -4.04
CA ALA A 260 -10.50 0.59 -4.30
C ALA A 260 -11.82 -0.14 -4.01
N MET A 261 -12.57 0.34 -3.03
CA MET A 261 -13.82 -0.24 -2.53
C MET A 261 -15.03 0.66 -2.79
N LEU A 262 -14.94 1.54 -3.77
CA LEU A 262 -15.95 2.54 -4.10
C LEU A 262 -17.31 1.89 -4.37
N ILE A 263 -18.36 2.50 -3.82
CA ILE A 263 -19.75 2.21 -4.16
C ILE A 263 -20.24 3.29 -5.12
N PRO A 264 -20.57 2.94 -6.38
CA PRO A 264 -21.07 3.90 -7.34
C PRO A 264 -22.35 4.59 -6.87
N PRO A 265 -22.64 5.82 -7.32
CA PRO A 265 -23.92 6.47 -7.08
C PRO A 265 -25.10 5.60 -7.54
N GLU A 266 -26.26 5.75 -6.90
CA GLU A 266 -27.44 4.93 -7.16
C GLU A 266 -27.83 4.87 -8.64
N GLY A 267 -27.72 5.99 -9.35
CA GLY A 267 -27.99 6.06 -10.80
C GLY A 267 -27.08 5.15 -11.64
N TYR A 268 -25.82 5.02 -11.25
CA TYR A 268 -24.88 4.08 -11.88
C TYR A 268 -25.21 2.62 -11.51
N GLN A 269 -25.51 2.36 -10.24
CA GLN A 269 -25.87 1.01 -9.80
C GLN A 269 -27.11 0.49 -10.54
N LYS A 270 -28.14 1.31 -10.69
CA LYS A 270 -29.37 0.98 -11.43
C LYS A 270 -29.14 0.64 -12.90
N LYS A 271 -28.09 1.22 -13.50
CA LYS A 271 -27.67 0.92 -14.87
C LYS A 271 -26.80 -0.34 -14.98
N GLY A 272 -26.41 -0.96 -13.86
CA GLY A 272 -25.58 -2.16 -13.83
C GLY A 272 -24.09 -1.93 -13.69
N TYR A 273 -23.66 -0.71 -13.39
CA TYR A 273 -22.25 -0.43 -13.07
C TYR A 273 -21.89 -0.98 -11.69
N LYS A 274 -20.70 -1.54 -11.57
CA LYS A 274 -20.17 -2.06 -10.31
C LYS A 274 -18.66 -1.85 -10.23
N ILE A 275 -18.15 -1.63 -9.03
CA ILE A 275 -16.72 -1.67 -8.72
C ILE A 275 -16.39 -2.98 -8.02
N TRP A 276 -15.35 -3.63 -8.51
CA TRP A 276 -14.73 -4.81 -7.91
C TRP A 276 -13.36 -4.44 -7.38
N THR A 277 -12.99 -4.91 -6.17
CA THR A 277 -11.65 -4.71 -5.64
C THR A 277 -10.80 -5.96 -5.82
N VAL A 278 -9.61 -5.80 -6.37
CA VAL A 278 -8.57 -6.83 -6.43
C VAL A 278 -7.52 -6.57 -5.36
N GLY A 279 -7.21 -5.31 -5.10
CA GLY A 279 -6.30 -4.90 -4.05
C GLY A 279 -6.45 -3.43 -3.70
N ASP A 280 -6.12 -3.08 -2.45
CA ASP A 280 -6.25 -1.70 -1.96
C ASP A 280 -4.93 -0.95 -1.85
N ASP A 281 -3.79 -1.62 -1.93
CA ASP A 281 -2.52 -1.01 -1.54
C ASP A 281 -1.33 -1.31 -2.46
N ILE A 282 -1.17 -2.56 -2.92
CA ILE A 282 0.02 -3.01 -3.66
C ILE A 282 -0.39 -3.80 -4.90
N ALA A 283 0.27 -3.51 -6.02
CA ALA A 283 0.12 -4.23 -7.27
C ALA A 283 1.48 -4.73 -7.78
N TRP A 284 1.55 -5.99 -8.15
CA TRP A 284 2.66 -6.57 -8.91
C TRP A 284 2.24 -6.75 -10.35
N ILE A 285 3.00 -6.20 -11.28
CA ILE A 285 2.59 -6.03 -12.66
C ILE A 285 3.61 -6.66 -13.59
N ARG A 286 3.16 -7.55 -14.47
CA ARG A 286 3.99 -8.24 -15.46
C ARG A 286 3.33 -8.22 -16.84
N LYS A 287 4.15 -8.30 -17.86
CA LYS A 287 3.69 -8.53 -19.22
C LYS A 287 3.21 -9.98 -19.38
N GLY A 288 1.99 -10.14 -19.82
CA GLY A 288 1.40 -11.45 -20.13
C GLY A 288 1.73 -11.95 -21.53
N PRO A 289 1.31 -13.21 -21.85
CA PRO A 289 1.59 -13.83 -23.16
C PRO A 289 0.98 -13.08 -24.36
N ASP A 290 -0.11 -12.35 -24.14
CA ASP A 290 -0.79 -11.54 -25.16
C ASP A 290 -0.17 -10.15 -25.37
N GLY A 291 0.91 -9.84 -24.64
CA GLY A 291 1.61 -8.56 -24.69
C GLY A 291 1.01 -7.44 -23.86
N ARG A 292 -0.07 -7.70 -23.10
CA ARG A 292 -0.66 -6.75 -22.13
C ARG A 292 0.03 -6.83 -20.80
N LEU A 293 -0.08 -5.78 -20.00
CA LEU A 293 0.30 -5.81 -18.58
C LEU A 293 -0.83 -6.40 -17.74
N TYR A 294 -0.44 -7.29 -16.83
CA TYR A 294 -1.32 -7.95 -15.87
C TYR A 294 -0.88 -7.65 -14.45
N ALA A 295 -1.84 -7.41 -13.57
CA ALA A 295 -1.59 -7.15 -12.16
C ALA A 295 -2.17 -8.24 -11.27
N ILE A 296 -1.42 -8.57 -10.21
CA ILE A 296 -1.92 -9.32 -9.06
C ILE A 296 -1.82 -8.46 -7.81
N ASN A 297 -2.69 -8.74 -6.83
CA ASN A 297 -2.47 -8.31 -5.47
C ASN A 297 -1.55 -9.33 -4.77
N PRO A 298 -0.34 -8.96 -4.34
CA PRO A 298 0.53 -9.88 -3.62
C PRO A 298 0.02 -10.22 -2.22
N GLU A 299 -0.86 -9.39 -1.65
CA GLU A 299 -1.41 -9.56 -0.31
C GLU A 299 -2.73 -10.34 -0.32
N ASN A 300 -3.08 -10.94 0.83
CA ASN A 300 -4.32 -11.70 1.05
C ASN A 300 -5.29 -11.01 2.02
N GLY A 301 -4.94 -9.86 2.50
CA GLY A 301 -5.70 -9.09 3.49
C GLY A 301 -5.51 -7.60 3.33
N PHE A 302 -6.23 -6.86 4.17
CA PHE A 302 -6.14 -5.41 4.27
C PHE A 302 -5.52 -5.01 5.60
N PHE A 303 -4.54 -4.12 5.57
CA PHE A 303 -3.95 -3.48 6.74
C PHE A 303 -4.32 -2.00 6.72
N GLY A 304 -5.57 -1.72 7.09
CA GLY A 304 -6.19 -0.42 6.95
C GLY A 304 -6.07 0.47 8.19
N VAL A 305 -6.16 1.78 7.97
CA VAL A 305 -6.29 2.77 9.06
C VAL A 305 -7.72 2.73 9.59
N ALA A 306 -7.88 2.54 10.91
CA ALA A 306 -9.19 2.44 11.53
C ALA A 306 -9.90 3.80 11.67
N PRO A 307 -9.30 4.86 12.24
CA PRO A 307 -9.98 6.14 12.40
C PRO A 307 -10.57 6.69 11.10
N GLY A 308 -11.81 7.15 11.16
CA GLY A 308 -12.56 7.67 10.01
C GLY A 308 -13.23 6.60 9.14
N THR A 309 -12.93 5.31 9.36
CA THR A 309 -13.62 4.21 8.66
C THR A 309 -14.99 3.99 9.28
N ASN A 310 -16.06 4.16 8.49
CA ASN A 310 -17.44 4.04 8.94
C ASN A 310 -18.38 3.68 7.79
N MET A 311 -19.66 3.50 8.09
CA MET A 311 -20.67 3.14 7.10
C MET A 311 -20.96 4.22 6.05
N LYS A 312 -20.53 5.46 6.28
CA LYS A 312 -20.68 6.56 5.32
C LYS A 312 -19.44 6.71 4.45
N SER A 313 -18.26 6.69 5.05
CA SER A 313 -16.99 6.93 4.33
C SER A 313 -16.56 5.72 3.50
N ASN A 314 -16.65 4.51 4.05
CA ASN A 314 -16.29 3.28 3.36
C ASN A 314 -16.99 2.06 3.98
N PRO A 315 -18.27 1.79 3.60
CA PRO A 315 -19.01 0.64 4.13
C PRO A 315 -18.32 -0.70 3.86
N ASN A 316 -17.70 -0.86 2.70
CA ASN A 316 -17.03 -2.11 2.32
C ASN A 316 -15.81 -2.40 3.19
N ALA A 317 -15.00 -1.39 3.52
CA ALA A 317 -13.89 -1.55 4.44
C ALA A 317 -14.37 -1.93 5.84
N LEU A 318 -15.38 -1.23 6.36
CA LEU A 318 -15.94 -1.54 7.68
C LEU A 318 -16.49 -2.97 7.73
N LYS A 319 -17.28 -3.38 6.73
CA LYS A 319 -17.81 -4.74 6.64
C LYS A 319 -16.71 -5.81 6.55
N SER A 320 -15.57 -5.48 5.95
CA SER A 320 -14.42 -6.39 5.88
C SER A 320 -13.82 -6.70 7.25
N THR A 321 -14.01 -5.82 8.24
CA THR A 321 -13.48 -5.98 9.60
C THR A 321 -14.36 -6.82 10.54
N MET A 322 -15.54 -7.24 10.11
CA MET A 322 -16.57 -7.81 10.99
C MET A 322 -16.31 -9.25 11.41
N SER A 323 -15.32 -9.92 10.86
CA SER A 323 -14.91 -11.27 11.27
C SER A 323 -13.44 -11.54 10.97
N GLY A 324 -12.82 -12.43 11.75
CA GLY A 324 -11.44 -12.88 11.52
C GLY A 324 -10.40 -11.77 11.52
N THR A 325 -10.66 -10.66 12.20
CA THR A 325 -9.87 -9.42 12.13
C THR A 325 -9.08 -9.21 13.41
N ILE A 326 -7.87 -8.69 13.26
CA ILE A 326 -7.03 -8.21 14.36
C ILE A 326 -7.03 -6.69 14.33
N PHE A 327 -7.54 -6.07 15.40
CA PHE A 327 -7.49 -4.64 15.59
C PHE A 327 -6.27 -4.27 16.44
N THR A 328 -5.58 -3.20 16.07
CA THR A 328 -4.38 -2.75 16.78
C THR A 328 -4.50 -1.29 17.17
N ASN A 329 -4.35 -1.00 18.47
CA ASN A 329 -4.35 0.35 19.04
C ASN A 329 -5.68 1.11 18.87
N VAL A 330 -6.78 0.40 18.80
CA VAL A 330 -8.13 0.97 18.84
C VAL A 330 -8.65 1.00 20.29
N CYS A 331 -9.76 1.68 20.50
CA CYS A 331 -10.44 1.71 21.80
C CYS A 331 -11.20 0.41 22.03
N HIS A 332 -11.17 -0.12 23.26
CA HIS A 332 -11.92 -1.30 23.69
C HIS A 332 -13.19 -0.88 24.41
N ASN A 333 -14.34 -1.13 23.82
CA ASN A 333 -15.63 -0.88 24.46
C ASN A 333 -15.95 -2.03 25.41
N MET A 334 -15.98 -1.74 26.72
CA MET A 334 -16.15 -2.74 27.76
C MET A 334 -17.60 -3.18 27.96
N ASP A 335 -18.58 -2.40 27.49
CA ASP A 335 -20.00 -2.74 27.69
C ASP A 335 -20.43 -3.96 26.88
N ASN A 336 -19.86 -4.11 25.68
CA ASN A 336 -20.21 -5.23 24.78
C ASN A 336 -18.99 -6.01 24.27
N ASN A 337 -17.79 -5.69 24.80
CA ASN A 337 -16.54 -6.32 24.39
C ASN A 337 -16.28 -6.20 22.88
N THR A 338 -16.46 -5.01 22.34
CA THR A 338 -16.17 -4.66 20.95
C THR A 338 -15.10 -3.56 20.88
N VAL A 339 -14.84 -3.06 19.68
CA VAL A 339 -13.88 -1.98 19.45
C VAL A 339 -14.59 -0.72 18.99
N TRP A 340 -13.91 0.41 19.21
CA TRP A 340 -14.35 1.71 18.74
C TRP A 340 -13.13 2.55 18.33
N TRP A 341 -13.34 3.49 17.42
CA TRP A 341 -12.35 4.50 17.01
C TRP A 341 -13.03 5.79 16.59
N GLU A 342 -12.30 6.87 16.61
CA GLU A 342 -12.80 8.19 16.24
C GLU A 342 -13.32 8.18 14.79
N GLY A 343 -14.55 8.63 14.63
CA GLY A 343 -15.23 8.65 13.34
C GLY A 343 -15.96 7.35 12.97
N LEU A 344 -15.92 6.29 13.81
CA LEU A 344 -16.74 5.09 13.57
C LEU A 344 -18.23 5.43 13.62
N ASP A 345 -18.65 6.14 14.66
CA ASP A 345 -20.00 6.67 14.83
C ASP A 345 -19.99 7.93 15.71
N LYS A 346 -21.17 8.45 16.03
CA LYS A 346 -21.34 9.65 16.87
C LYS A 346 -21.47 9.33 18.36
N ASN A 347 -21.35 8.07 18.77
CA ASN A 347 -21.62 7.59 20.11
C ASN A 347 -20.36 6.96 20.74
N PRO A 348 -19.36 7.77 21.12
CA PRO A 348 -18.17 7.21 21.79
C PRO A 348 -18.57 6.51 23.08
N PRO A 349 -18.00 5.33 23.38
CA PRO A 349 -18.31 4.59 24.60
C PRO A 349 -17.89 5.35 25.85
N THR A 350 -18.65 5.19 26.92
CA THR A 350 -18.39 5.80 28.21
C THR A 350 -17.62 4.88 29.17
N ASN A 351 -17.74 3.58 28.97
CA ASN A 351 -17.04 2.54 29.73
C ASN A 351 -16.08 1.81 28.78
N ALA A 352 -14.88 2.32 28.67
CA ALA A 352 -13.91 1.82 27.71
C ALA A 352 -12.48 1.85 28.24
N ILE A 353 -11.60 1.16 27.52
CA ILE A 353 -10.15 1.22 27.69
C ILE A 353 -9.55 1.82 26.42
N ASP A 354 -8.75 2.84 26.56
CA ASP A 354 -8.09 3.49 25.42
C ASP A 354 -6.96 2.64 24.82
N TRP A 355 -6.38 3.14 23.75
CA TRP A 355 -5.29 2.46 23.05
C TRP A 355 -4.01 2.27 23.88
N LYS A 356 -3.83 3.06 24.95
CA LYS A 356 -2.73 2.92 25.91
C LYS A 356 -3.00 1.90 27.01
N GLY A 357 -4.25 1.44 27.13
CA GLY A 357 -4.68 0.51 28.18
C GLY A 357 -5.23 1.19 29.43
N ASN A 358 -5.59 2.48 29.37
CA ASN A 358 -6.14 3.23 30.49
C ASN A 358 -7.67 3.31 30.41
N PRO A 359 -8.38 3.39 31.57
CA PRO A 359 -9.82 3.68 31.57
C PRO A 359 -10.12 4.97 30.79
N TRP A 360 -11.15 4.91 29.94
CA TRP A 360 -11.50 6.01 29.07
C TRP A 360 -13.01 6.19 28.95
N ASN A 361 -13.46 7.45 28.98
CA ASN A 361 -14.84 7.84 28.76
C ASN A 361 -14.90 8.83 27.60
N GLY A 362 -15.44 8.41 26.46
CA GLY A 362 -15.46 9.18 25.24
C GLY A 362 -16.32 10.45 25.27
N GLN A 363 -17.18 10.61 26.28
CA GLN A 363 -18.01 11.81 26.44
C GLN A 363 -17.33 12.89 27.30
N THR A 364 -16.36 12.52 28.10
CA THR A 364 -15.71 13.42 29.08
C THR A 364 -14.22 13.60 28.85
N SER A 365 -13.57 12.74 28.09
CA SER A 365 -12.14 12.81 27.85
C SER A 365 -11.80 13.75 26.70
N ASP A 366 -10.76 14.55 26.88
CA ASP A 366 -10.15 15.36 25.82
C ASP A 366 -9.14 14.55 24.96
N GLU A 367 -8.73 13.38 25.46
CA GLU A 367 -7.82 12.48 24.73
C GLU A 367 -8.61 11.52 23.81
N LYS A 368 -7.95 11.04 22.78
CA LYS A 368 -8.52 10.06 21.85
C LYS A 368 -8.53 8.66 22.44
N GLY A 369 -9.61 7.91 22.18
CA GLY A 369 -9.72 6.51 22.59
C GLY A 369 -8.88 5.57 21.74
N ALA A 370 -8.79 5.82 20.43
CA ALA A 370 -7.92 5.11 19.49
C ALA A 370 -6.71 5.96 19.08
N HIS A 371 -5.58 5.32 18.80
CA HIS A 371 -4.45 6.03 18.22
C HIS A 371 -4.82 6.51 16.79
N PRO A 372 -4.41 7.73 16.37
CA PRO A 372 -4.70 8.23 15.00
C PRO A 372 -4.22 7.33 13.87
N ASN A 373 -3.18 6.52 14.10
CA ASN A 373 -2.66 5.54 13.16
C ASN A 373 -3.04 4.09 13.54
N SER A 374 -4.07 3.91 14.36
CA SER A 374 -4.58 2.57 14.70
C SER A 374 -5.02 1.82 13.44
N ARG A 375 -4.88 0.49 13.49
CA ARG A 375 -5.05 -0.36 12.31
C ARG A 375 -6.04 -1.48 12.55
N PHE A 376 -6.61 -1.97 11.47
CA PHE A 376 -7.22 -3.28 11.41
C PHE A 376 -6.48 -4.15 10.37
N THR A 377 -6.36 -5.44 10.67
CA THR A 377 -5.86 -6.45 9.75
C THR A 377 -7.02 -7.38 9.45
N ALA A 378 -7.59 -7.26 8.25
CA ALA A 378 -8.81 -7.97 7.86
C ALA A 378 -8.58 -8.89 6.65
N PRO A 379 -9.20 -10.08 6.61
CA PRO A 379 -9.16 -10.93 5.43
C PRO A 379 -9.80 -10.24 4.22
N ALA A 380 -9.12 -10.24 3.07
CA ALA A 380 -9.64 -9.63 1.85
C ALA A 380 -10.95 -10.28 1.39
N LYS A 381 -11.11 -11.59 1.61
CA LYS A 381 -12.33 -12.34 1.29
C LYS A 381 -13.60 -11.83 1.98
N ASN A 382 -13.45 -11.07 3.07
CA ASN A 382 -14.58 -10.46 3.77
C ASN A 382 -15.15 -9.25 3.05
N CYS A 383 -14.41 -8.67 2.10
CA CYS A 383 -14.84 -7.48 1.39
C CYS A 383 -16.04 -7.79 0.48
N PRO A 384 -17.17 -7.06 0.64
CA PRO A 384 -18.38 -7.33 -0.17
C PRO A 384 -18.19 -7.17 -1.68
N CYS A 385 -17.22 -6.36 -2.11
CA CYS A 385 -16.92 -6.15 -3.53
C CYS A 385 -15.61 -6.82 -3.98
N ILE A 386 -15.14 -7.83 -3.25
CA ILE A 386 -13.95 -8.58 -3.68
C ILE A 386 -14.16 -9.19 -5.06
N SER A 387 -13.18 -9.01 -5.94
CA SER A 387 -13.25 -9.53 -7.30
C SER A 387 -13.21 -11.06 -7.33
N PRO A 388 -14.01 -11.72 -8.18
CA PRO A 388 -13.84 -13.15 -8.44
C PRO A 388 -12.47 -13.51 -9.02
N GLU A 389 -11.76 -12.53 -9.59
CA GLU A 389 -10.41 -12.68 -10.14
C GLU A 389 -9.29 -12.46 -9.10
N PHE A 390 -9.63 -12.28 -7.83
CA PHE A 390 -8.66 -12.01 -6.76
C PHE A 390 -7.57 -13.09 -6.65
N GLU A 391 -7.94 -14.36 -6.78
CA GLU A 391 -7.01 -15.50 -6.76
C GLU A 391 -6.59 -15.99 -8.16
N ASN A 392 -6.91 -15.25 -9.23
CA ASN A 392 -6.50 -15.65 -10.58
C ASN A 392 -4.97 -15.65 -10.68
N PRO A 393 -4.32 -16.80 -10.92
CA PRO A 393 -2.86 -16.91 -10.94
C PRO A 393 -2.21 -16.13 -12.08
N GLN A 394 -2.97 -15.76 -13.11
CA GLN A 394 -2.50 -14.93 -14.23
C GLN A 394 -2.71 -13.44 -14.00
N GLY A 395 -3.38 -13.07 -12.91
CA GLY A 395 -3.74 -11.68 -12.65
C GLY A 395 -4.84 -11.15 -13.57
N VAL A 396 -5.00 -9.83 -13.56
CA VAL A 396 -6.01 -9.12 -14.36
C VAL A 396 -5.34 -8.16 -15.36
N PRO A 397 -5.86 -8.06 -16.60
CA PRO A 397 -5.27 -7.16 -17.61
C PRO A 397 -5.56 -5.69 -17.25
N ILE A 398 -4.53 -4.85 -17.29
CA ILE A 398 -4.63 -3.44 -16.90
C ILE A 398 -4.88 -2.56 -18.11
N SER A 399 -5.93 -1.74 -18.06
CA SER A 399 -6.30 -0.78 -19.09
C SER A 399 -5.76 0.63 -18.83
N ALA A 400 -5.59 1.01 -17.56
CA ALA A 400 -5.09 2.33 -17.19
C ALA A 400 -4.29 2.31 -15.89
N PHE A 401 -3.32 3.23 -15.82
CA PHE A 401 -2.69 3.68 -14.58
C PHE A 401 -3.21 5.07 -14.24
N ILE A 402 -3.47 5.30 -12.95
CA ILE A 402 -3.95 6.58 -12.44
C ILE A 402 -2.99 7.05 -11.35
N PHE A 403 -2.47 8.25 -11.50
CA PHE A 403 -1.73 8.95 -10.45
C PHE A 403 -2.59 10.05 -9.88
N GLY A 404 -2.45 10.34 -8.60
CA GLY A 404 -3.18 11.44 -7.98
C GLY A 404 -2.62 11.82 -6.61
N GLY A 405 -2.81 13.09 -6.26
CA GLY A 405 -2.42 13.63 -4.97
C GLY A 405 -3.42 14.69 -4.51
N ARG A 406 -3.27 15.13 -3.28
CA ARG A 406 -4.10 16.19 -2.71
C ARG A 406 -3.56 17.56 -3.15
N ARG A 407 -4.27 18.25 -4.01
CA ARG A 407 -3.95 19.59 -4.47
C ARG A 407 -5.18 20.51 -4.38
N ALA A 408 -5.14 21.51 -3.52
CA ALA A 408 -6.26 22.47 -3.39
C ALA A 408 -6.42 23.34 -4.64
N LYS A 409 -5.34 23.54 -5.38
CA LYS A 409 -5.29 24.37 -6.61
C LYS A 409 -4.47 23.66 -7.70
N LEU A 410 -4.41 24.23 -8.88
CA LEU A 410 -3.58 23.88 -10.02
C LEU A 410 -4.06 22.64 -10.78
N THR A 411 -3.97 21.46 -10.16
CA THR A 411 -4.18 20.18 -10.87
C THR A 411 -5.66 20.00 -11.22
N PRO A 412 -6.01 19.79 -12.50
CA PRO A 412 -7.39 19.52 -12.91
C PRO A 412 -7.96 18.25 -12.28
N LEU A 413 -9.29 18.11 -12.30
CA LEU A 413 -10.00 16.93 -11.83
C LEU A 413 -9.43 15.63 -12.45
N VAL A 414 -9.16 15.65 -13.75
CA VAL A 414 -8.57 14.53 -14.47
C VAL A 414 -7.91 15.01 -15.76
N TYR A 415 -6.80 14.38 -16.12
CA TYR A 415 -6.21 14.47 -17.46
C TYR A 415 -5.44 13.20 -17.81
N GLN A 416 -5.33 12.96 -19.11
CA GLN A 416 -4.61 11.82 -19.68
C GLN A 416 -3.24 12.27 -20.20
N SER A 417 -2.21 11.47 -19.98
CA SER A 417 -0.90 11.69 -20.59
C SER A 417 -0.95 11.49 -22.11
N LYS A 418 -0.09 12.22 -22.83
CA LYS A 418 0.00 12.17 -24.30
C LYS A 418 0.72 10.93 -24.84
N SER A 419 1.55 10.32 -24.00
CA SER A 419 2.35 9.13 -24.31
C SER A 419 2.71 8.37 -23.03
N TRP A 420 3.33 7.20 -23.18
CA TRP A 420 3.85 6.47 -22.02
C TRP A 420 4.92 7.29 -21.27
N ASN A 421 5.92 7.84 -21.98
CA ASN A 421 6.96 8.64 -21.36
C ASN A 421 6.41 9.90 -20.70
N HIS A 422 5.43 10.57 -21.31
CA HIS A 422 4.72 11.66 -20.68
C HIS A 422 3.98 11.20 -19.40
N GLY A 423 3.39 9.99 -19.42
CA GLY A 423 2.76 9.39 -18.26
C GLY A 423 3.75 9.10 -17.13
N VAL A 424 4.94 8.62 -17.45
CA VAL A 424 6.02 8.45 -16.46
C VAL A 424 6.43 9.80 -15.87
N PHE A 425 6.53 10.83 -16.70
CA PHE A 425 6.74 12.21 -16.23
C PHE A 425 5.64 12.63 -15.25
N VAL A 426 4.37 12.46 -15.61
CA VAL A 426 3.22 12.82 -14.76
C VAL A 426 3.29 12.12 -13.40
N GLY A 427 3.60 10.83 -13.37
CA GLY A 427 3.77 10.08 -12.12
C GLY A 427 4.99 10.50 -11.31
N SER A 428 6.11 10.79 -11.97
CA SER A 428 7.37 11.17 -11.31
C SER A 428 7.32 12.53 -10.60
N VAL A 429 6.41 13.40 -11.02
CA VAL A 429 6.27 14.77 -10.46
C VAL A 429 5.12 14.91 -9.49
N MET A 430 4.43 13.83 -9.17
CA MET A 430 3.34 13.86 -8.20
C MET A 430 3.72 14.64 -6.95
N GLY A 431 2.82 15.52 -6.55
CA GLY A 431 2.92 16.26 -5.31
C GLY A 431 1.60 16.18 -4.54
N SER A 432 1.68 16.18 -3.24
CA SER A 432 0.52 16.19 -2.36
C SER A 432 0.73 17.17 -1.23
N GLU A 433 -0.31 17.93 -0.90
CA GLU A 433 -0.28 18.87 0.21
C GLU A 433 -0.27 18.11 1.55
N THR A 434 0.57 18.57 2.46
CA THR A 434 0.62 18.04 3.82
C THR A 434 -0.66 18.35 4.58
N THR A 435 -1.08 17.37 5.39
CA THR A 435 -2.26 17.50 6.26
C THR A 435 -1.82 17.71 7.72
N ALA A 436 -2.77 18.10 8.59
CA ALA A 436 -2.51 18.27 10.02
C ALA A 436 -2.04 16.99 10.74
N ALA A 437 -2.20 15.82 10.12
CA ALA A 437 -1.73 14.53 10.65
C ALA A 437 -0.23 14.28 10.38
N ALA A 438 0.40 15.06 9.50
CA ALA A 438 1.83 14.99 9.21
C ALA A 438 2.60 16.01 10.04
N THR A 439 3.82 15.66 10.41
CA THR A 439 4.75 16.62 11.04
C THR A 439 5.16 17.68 10.02
N GLY A 440 4.85 18.95 10.26
CA GLY A 440 5.18 20.07 9.40
C GLY A 440 4.04 21.07 9.18
N ALA A 441 4.26 22.07 8.34
CA ALA A 441 3.25 23.06 8.00
C ALA A 441 2.16 22.44 7.11
N VAL A 442 0.89 22.77 7.39
CA VAL A 442 -0.27 22.35 6.58
C VAL A 442 -0.25 23.07 5.22
N GLY A 443 -0.60 22.35 4.15
CA GLY A 443 -0.71 22.92 2.80
C GLY A 443 0.62 23.07 2.04
N VAL A 444 1.72 22.54 2.59
CA VAL A 444 3.02 22.48 1.88
C VAL A 444 3.00 21.30 0.93
N ILE A 445 3.44 21.51 -0.31
CA ILE A 445 3.52 20.45 -1.32
C ILE A 445 4.74 19.57 -1.03
N ARG A 446 4.50 18.30 -0.75
CA ARG A 446 5.51 17.25 -0.68
C ARG A 446 5.51 16.48 -2.00
N ARG A 447 6.64 16.41 -2.66
CA ARG A 447 6.82 15.53 -3.81
C ARG A 447 6.84 14.08 -3.34
N ASP A 448 6.01 13.27 -3.94
CA ASP A 448 5.91 11.84 -3.67
C ASP A 448 5.76 11.08 -5.01
N PRO A 449 6.84 10.93 -5.76
CA PRO A 449 6.81 10.31 -7.07
C PRO A 449 6.12 8.96 -7.06
N MET A 450 5.06 8.81 -7.86
CA MET A 450 4.27 7.58 -8.00
C MET A 450 3.80 6.97 -6.67
N ALA A 451 3.72 7.78 -5.60
CA ALA A 451 3.46 7.37 -4.22
C ALA A 451 4.47 6.33 -3.69
N MET A 452 5.68 6.32 -4.24
CA MET A 452 6.73 5.35 -3.94
C MET A 452 7.90 5.94 -3.14
N LEU A 453 7.83 7.20 -2.73
CA LEU A 453 8.97 7.84 -2.05
C LEU A 453 9.53 7.02 -0.87
N PRO A 454 8.70 6.51 0.08
CA PRO A 454 9.20 5.71 1.18
C PRO A 454 9.40 4.23 0.82
N PHE A 455 9.06 3.79 -0.37
CA PHE A 455 8.89 2.37 -0.71
C PHE A 455 9.71 1.88 -1.91
N CYS A 456 10.42 2.75 -2.60
CA CYS A 456 11.34 2.35 -3.65
C CYS A 456 12.65 1.84 -3.03
N GLY A 457 12.99 0.58 -3.29
CA GLY A 457 14.15 -0.09 -2.69
C GLY A 457 15.48 0.18 -3.40
N TYR A 458 15.54 1.16 -4.29
CA TYR A 458 16.75 1.55 -5.03
C TYR A 458 16.63 2.99 -5.52
N ASN A 459 17.62 3.46 -6.28
CA ASN A 459 17.63 4.82 -6.79
C ASN A 459 16.39 5.11 -7.63
N MET A 460 15.62 6.12 -7.24
CA MET A 460 14.34 6.42 -7.89
C MET A 460 14.51 6.93 -9.32
N GLY A 461 15.63 7.52 -9.68
CA GLY A 461 15.94 7.84 -11.07
C GLY A 461 15.99 6.58 -11.95
N ASP A 462 16.61 5.52 -11.45
CA ASP A 462 16.66 4.22 -12.11
C ASP A 462 15.28 3.53 -12.10
N TYR A 463 14.46 3.76 -11.08
CA TYR A 463 13.08 3.30 -11.03
C TYR A 463 12.22 3.95 -12.14
N TRP A 464 12.36 5.24 -12.39
CA TRP A 464 11.71 5.90 -13.52
C TRP A 464 12.21 5.38 -14.86
N LYS A 465 13.51 5.13 -14.97
CA LYS A 465 14.09 4.51 -16.16
C LYS A 465 13.49 3.13 -16.42
N HIS A 466 13.28 2.34 -15.38
CA HIS A 466 12.63 1.04 -15.48
C HIS A 466 11.20 1.16 -16.02
N TRP A 467 10.41 2.15 -15.56
CA TRP A 467 9.10 2.45 -16.12
C TRP A 467 9.15 2.73 -17.63
N ILE A 468 10.12 3.53 -18.07
CA ILE A 468 10.34 3.85 -19.48
C ILE A 468 10.70 2.58 -20.25
N GLU A 469 11.60 1.76 -19.73
CA GLU A 469 12.02 0.50 -20.36
C GLU A 469 10.86 -0.50 -20.49
N ILE A 470 10.01 -0.62 -19.49
CA ILE A 470 8.78 -1.43 -19.58
C ILE A 470 7.92 -0.95 -20.74
N GLY A 471 7.70 0.36 -20.85
CA GLY A 471 6.92 0.95 -21.95
C GLY A 471 7.49 0.63 -23.35
N GLN A 472 8.80 0.60 -23.48
CA GLN A 472 9.48 0.25 -24.74
C GLN A 472 9.22 -1.21 -25.17
N THR A 473 8.86 -2.08 -24.25
CA THR A 473 8.52 -3.49 -24.55
C THR A 473 7.07 -3.69 -24.98
N LEU A 474 6.22 -2.66 -24.83
CA LEU A 474 4.79 -2.76 -25.05
C LEU A 474 4.42 -2.30 -26.47
N ASP A 475 3.47 -3.01 -27.07
CA ASP A 475 2.74 -2.52 -28.23
C ASP A 475 1.90 -1.31 -27.79
N PRO A 476 2.02 -0.13 -28.44
CA PRO A 476 1.26 1.06 -28.09
C PRO A 476 -0.26 0.85 -28.03
N ASP A 477 -0.80 -0.05 -28.86
CA ASP A 477 -2.24 -0.36 -28.88
C ASP A 477 -2.69 -1.23 -27.69
N LYS A 478 -1.73 -1.86 -27.00
CA LYS A 478 -1.96 -2.74 -25.84
C LYS A 478 -1.51 -2.13 -24.52
N ALA A 479 -0.68 -1.09 -24.58
CA ALA A 479 -0.18 -0.43 -23.37
C ALA A 479 -1.32 0.25 -22.61
N PRO A 480 -1.34 0.16 -21.28
CA PRO A 480 -2.25 0.95 -20.46
C PRO A 480 -2.04 2.44 -20.73
N LYS A 481 -3.14 3.20 -20.74
CA LYS A 481 -3.08 4.67 -20.74
C LYS A 481 -2.83 5.18 -19.33
N ILE A 482 -2.19 6.34 -19.23
CA ILE A 482 -1.80 6.92 -17.94
C ILE A 482 -2.57 8.22 -17.72
N PHE A 483 -3.18 8.35 -16.54
CA PHE A 483 -4.01 9.48 -16.15
C PHE A 483 -3.52 10.08 -14.85
N ASN A 484 -3.89 11.35 -14.62
CA ASN A 484 -3.79 11.98 -13.30
C ASN A 484 -5.17 12.45 -12.86
N VAL A 485 -5.46 12.32 -11.56
CA VAL A 485 -6.71 12.78 -10.95
C VAL A 485 -6.43 13.64 -9.72
N ASN A 486 -7.35 14.55 -9.43
CA ASN A 486 -7.31 15.37 -8.22
C ASN A 486 -8.74 15.63 -7.69
N TRP A 487 -9.08 14.94 -6.61
CA TRP A 487 -10.39 15.06 -5.95
C TRP A 487 -10.52 16.29 -5.03
N PHE A 488 -9.45 17.07 -4.84
CA PHE A 488 -9.26 17.96 -3.69
C PHE A 488 -9.22 19.45 -4.02
N ARG A 489 -9.58 19.85 -5.25
CA ARG A 489 -9.68 21.28 -5.61
C ARG A 489 -10.63 21.99 -4.66
N LYS A 490 -10.26 23.20 -4.25
CA LYS A 490 -11.03 24.04 -3.33
C LYS A 490 -11.30 25.41 -3.95
N ASP A 491 -12.42 26.01 -3.53
CA ASP A 491 -12.71 27.41 -3.77
C ASP A 491 -11.91 28.33 -2.81
N ASP A 492 -12.10 29.63 -2.94
CA ASP A 492 -11.38 30.61 -2.11
C ASP A 492 -11.85 30.59 -0.63
N GLU A 493 -13.03 30.06 -0.36
CA GLU A 493 -13.57 29.84 0.99
C GLU A 493 -13.09 28.52 1.61
N GLY A 494 -12.36 27.70 0.86
CA GLY A 494 -11.81 26.42 1.33
C GLY A 494 -12.75 25.23 1.19
N ASN A 495 -13.88 25.37 0.48
CA ASN A 495 -14.81 24.27 0.20
C ASN A 495 -14.31 23.42 -0.96
N PHE A 496 -14.53 22.11 -0.89
CA PHE A 496 -14.22 21.22 -2.01
C PHE A 496 -15.15 21.51 -3.21
N LEU A 497 -14.55 21.63 -4.39
CA LEU A 497 -15.25 21.84 -5.65
C LEU A 497 -15.77 20.55 -6.27
N TRP A 498 -15.23 19.41 -5.89
CA TRP A 498 -15.67 18.08 -6.31
C TRP A 498 -16.18 17.29 -5.10
N PRO A 499 -17.32 16.60 -5.19
CA PRO A 499 -17.90 15.91 -4.03
C PRO A 499 -17.09 14.70 -3.56
N GLY A 500 -16.33 14.05 -4.46
CA GLY A 500 -15.55 12.88 -4.10
C GLY A 500 -16.38 11.63 -3.83
N PHE A 501 -15.80 10.67 -3.10
CA PHE A 501 -16.45 9.40 -2.73
C PHE A 501 -17.06 8.68 -3.95
N GLY A 502 -18.33 8.28 -3.88
CA GLY A 502 -19.03 7.57 -4.96
C GLY A 502 -19.03 8.32 -6.30
N ASP A 503 -19.01 9.67 -6.29
CA ASP A 503 -19.00 10.48 -7.50
C ASP A 503 -17.67 10.39 -8.27
N ASN A 504 -16.60 9.88 -7.67
CA ASN A 504 -15.37 9.55 -8.39
C ASN A 504 -15.60 8.50 -9.49
N MET A 505 -16.67 7.72 -9.39
CA MET A 505 -17.11 6.81 -10.44
C MET A 505 -17.29 7.52 -11.79
N ARG A 506 -17.75 8.77 -11.79
CA ARG A 506 -17.97 9.59 -12.99
C ARG A 506 -16.67 9.83 -13.76
N VAL A 507 -15.59 10.04 -13.03
CA VAL A 507 -14.24 10.21 -13.58
C VAL A 507 -13.68 8.88 -14.07
N LEU A 508 -13.85 7.80 -13.30
CA LEU A 508 -13.42 6.47 -13.70
C LEU A 508 -14.12 6.00 -14.98
N ASP A 509 -15.40 6.31 -15.12
CA ASP A 509 -16.18 5.99 -16.32
C ASP A 509 -15.61 6.73 -17.56
N TRP A 510 -15.30 8.01 -17.43
CA TRP A 510 -14.62 8.76 -18.50
C TRP A 510 -13.25 8.17 -18.85
N ILE A 511 -12.46 7.79 -17.83
CA ILE A 511 -11.15 7.16 -18.05
C ILE A 511 -11.29 5.86 -18.88
N VAL A 512 -12.26 5.02 -18.53
CA VAL A 512 -12.53 3.78 -19.28
C VAL A 512 -12.99 4.09 -20.71
N ASP A 513 -13.88 5.07 -20.89
CA ASP A 513 -14.31 5.50 -22.22
C ASP A 513 -13.16 6.02 -23.07
N ARG A 514 -12.19 6.72 -22.46
CA ARG A 514 -10.94 7.09 -23.16
C ARG A 514 -10.11 5.88 -23.56
N CYS A 515 -9.98 4.89 -22.70
CA CYS A 515 -9.26 3.65 -23.01
C CYS A 515 -9.93 2.88 -24.17
N GLU A 516 -11.24 2.95 -24.28
CA GLU A 516 -12.03 2.29 -25.33
C GLU A 516 -12.18 3.14 -26.61
N GLY A 517 -11.68 4.37 -26.63
CA GLY A 517 -11.80 5.29 -27.76
C GLY A 517 -13.23 5.78 -28.01
N LYS A 518 -14.08 5.80 -26.98
CA LYS A 518 -15.49 6.19 -27.08
C LYS A 518 -15.74 7.69 -26.89
N VAL A 519 -14.79 8.42 -26.33
CA VAL A 519 -14.90 9.88 -26.12
C VAL A 519 -13.65 10.59 -26.60
N ASP A 520 -13.82 11.79 -27.11
CA ASP A 520 -12.73 12.70 -27.45
C ASP A 520 -12.21 13.42 -26.19
N ALA A 521 -11.10 14.12 -26.35
CA ALA A 521 -10.53 14.97 -25.32
C ALA A 521 -9.88 16.21 -25.93
N GLN A 522 -9.78 17.27 -25.16
CA GLN A 522 -9.08 18.47 -25.56
C GLN A 522 -7.59 18.38 -25.23
N GLU A 523 -6.77 18.65 -26.22
CA GLU A 523 -5.32 18.71 -26.02
C GLU A 523 -4.94 20.03 -25.33
N THR A 524 -4.12 19.91 -24.29
CA THR A 524 -3.54 21.04 -23.56
C THR A 524 -2.05 20.87 -23.38
N ALA A 525 -1.37 21.85 -22.84
CA ALA A 525 0.06 21.78 -22.54
C ALA A 525 0.40 20.63 -21.56
N ILE A 526 -0.51 20.27 -20.65
CA ILE A 526 -0.27 19.26 -19.61
C ILE A 526 -0.80 17.85 -19.95
N GLY A 527 -1.58 17.73 -21.01
CA GLY A 527 -2.19 16.45 -21.40
C GLY A 527 -3.57 16.63 -22.02
N TYR A 528 -4.30 15.52 -22.17
CA TYR A 528 -5.67 15.52 -22.70
C TYR A 528 -6.69 15.64 -21.56
N LEU A 529 -7.52 16.67 -21.61
CA LEU A 529 -8.58 16.92 -20.64
C LEU A 529 -9.95 16.55 -21.22
N PRO A 530 -10.92 16.14 -20.38
CA PRO A 530 -12.29 15.95 -20.86
C PRO A 530 -12.92 17.29 -21.27
N TYR A 531 -13.86 17.22 -22.20
CA TYR A 531 -14.89 18.26 -22.29
C TYR A 531 -15.88 18.05 -21.16
N ALA A 532 -16.37 19.13 -20.53
CA ALA A 532 -17.29 19.03 -19.38
C ALA A 532 -18.53 18.17 -19.69
N LYS A 533 -19.08 18.28 -20.91
CA LYS A 533 -20.22 17.49 -21.39
C LYS A 533 -20.00 15.98 -21.39
N ASP A 534 -18.74 15.51 -21.40
CA ASP A 534 -18.39 14.09 -21.48
C ASP A 534 -18.22 13.44 -20.09
N ILE A 535 -18.29 14.24 -19.02
CA ILE A 535 -18.40 13.73 -17.64
C ILE A 535 -19.89 13.68 -17.28
N ASN A 536 -20.39 12.51 -16.95
CA ASN A 536 -21.80 12.35 -16.59
C ASN A 536 -22.10 13.02 -15.24
N LEU A 537 -22.91 14.06 -15.25
CA LEU A 537 -23.34 14.82 -14.06
C LEU A 537 -24.78 14.47 -13.62
N ASP A 538 -25.44 13.48 -14.23
CA ASP A 538 -26.80 13.08 -13.87
C ASP A 538 -26.91 12.77 -12.37
N GLY A 539 -27.87 13.43 -11.71
CA GLY A 539 -28.10 13.25 -10.27
C GLY A 539 -27.11 13.95 -9.36
N LEU A 540 -26.16 14.72 -9.91
CA LEU A 540 -25.24 15.57 -9.15
C LEU A 540 -25.65 17.03 -9.29
N ASP A 541 -25.68 17.75 -8.17
CA ASP A 541 -25.94 19.19 -8.16
C ASP A 541 -24.67 19.96 -8.57
N MET A 542 -24.34 19.87 -9.84
CA MET A 542 -23.21 20.54 -10.48
C MET A 542 -23.52 20.84 -11.93
N THR A 543 -23.15 22.03 -12.40
CA THR A 543 -23.26 22.42 -13.80
C THR A 543 -21.97 22.15 -14.57
N GLU A 544 -22.07 22.09 -15.91
CA GLU A 544 -20.87 21.99 -16.78
C GLU A 544 -19.93 23.19 -16.58
N GLU A 545 -20.46 24.40 -16.35
CA GLU A 545 -19.66 25.60 -16.08
C GLU A 545 -18.86 25.50 -14.76
N GLN A 546 -19.45 24.89 -13.74
CA GLN A 546 -18.74 24.59 -12.47
C GLN A 546 -17.66 23.54 -12.68
N LEU A 547 -17.93 22.53 -13.50
CA LEU A 547 -16.97 21.51 -13.86
C LEU A 547 -15.80 22.08 -14.67
N ASP A 548 -16.06 22.98 -15.62
CA ASP A 548 -15.02 23.64 -16.41
C ASP A 548 -14.00 24.37 -15.52
N LYS A 549 -14.42 24.91 -14.38
CA LYS A 549 -13.52 25.59 -13.43
C LYS A 549 -12.49 24.66 -12.80
N ILE A 550 -12.81 23.37 -12.67
CA ILE A 550 -11.89 22.36 -12.14
C ILE A 550 -11.20 21.53 -13.23
N LEU A 551 -11.43 21.89 -14.49
CA LEU A 551 -10.76 21.35 -15.67
C LEU A 551 -9.87 22.40 -16.37
N ASP A 552 -9.68 23.57 -15.76
CA ASP A 552 -8.85 24.63 -16.33
C ASP A 552 -7.35 24.34 -16.20
N VAL A 553 -6.56 24.97 -17.06
CA VAL A 553 -5.09 24.94 -17.05
C VAL A 553 -4.58 26.37 -16.97
N ASP A 554 -4.14 26.78 -15.79
CA ASP A 554 -3.52 28.09 -15.56
C ASP A 554 -2.02 28.01 -15.90
N LYS A 555 -1.63 28.63 -17.01
CA LYS A 555 -0.27 28.61 -17.51
C LYS A 555 0.76 29.12 -16.50
N ASP A 556 0.50 30.27 -15.90
CA ASP A 556 1.45 30.92 -14.97
C ASP A 556 1.65 30.06 -13.73
N ALA A 557 0.56 29.47 -13.22
CA ALA A 557 0.62 28.57 -12.08
C ALA A 557 1.40 27.26 -12.40
N TRP A 558 1.23 26.74 -13.61
CA TRP A 558 1.99 25.57 -14.06
C TRP A 558 3.46 25.88 -14.28
N GLU A 559 3.83 27.04 -14.82
CA GLU A 559 5.23 27.45 -14.94
C GLU A 559 5.92 27.51 -13.56
N GLU A 560 5.24 28.04 -12.54
CA GLU A 560 5.76 28.05 -11.17
C GLU A 560 5.92 26.62 -10.61
N GLU A 561 4.93 25.77 -10.86
CA GLU A 561 4.98 24.35 -10.46
C GLU A 561 6.19 23.61 -11.04
N LEU A 562 6.52 23.86 -12.31
CA LEU A 562 7.64 23.21 -13.00
C LEU A 562 9.00 23.57 -12.40
N LYS A 563 9.15 24.70 -11.70
CA LYS A 563 10.37 25.03 -10.95
C LYS A 563 10.62 24.00 -9.83
N GLY A 564 9.56 23.60 -9.11
CA GLY A 564 9.67 22.55 -8.11
C GLY A 564 9.99 21.17 -8.72
N VAL A 565 9.57 20.91 -9.95
CA VAL A 565 9.95 19.71 -10.69
C VAL A 565 11.45 19.74 -11.04
N GLU A 566 11.96 20.86 -11.49
CA GLU A 566 13.41 21.03 -11.76
C GLU A 566 14.25 20.79 -10.51
N GLU A 567 13.82 21.31 -9.37
CA GLU A 567 14.49 21.08 -8.08
C GLU A 567 14.49 19.59 -7.69
N LEU A 568 13.37 18.90 -7.92
CA LEU A 568 13.28 17.44 -7.70
C LEU A 568 14.28 16.70 -8.60
N TYR A 569 14.24 16.96 -9.90
CA TYR A 569 15.06 16.25 -10.88
C TYR A 569 16.56 16.51 -10.69
N ALA A 570 16.95 17.70 -10.25
CA ALA A 570 18.35 18.04 -9.96
C ALA A 570 18.99 17.13 -8.91
N LYS A 571 18.19 16.52 -8.00
CA LYS A 571 18.70 15.61 -6.96
C LYS A 571 19.24 14.30 -7.51
N PHE A 572 18.88 13.92 -8.73
CA PHE A 572 19.19 12.60 -9.30
C PHE A 572 20.41 12.59 -10.22
N GLY A 573 20.90 13.77 -10.63
CA GLY A 573 22.10 13.87 -11.47
C GLY A 573 22.03 12.97 -12.71
N ASP A 574 23.06 12.15 -12.91
CA ASP A 574 23.15 11.22 -14.06
C ASP A 574 22.16 10.05 -14.02
N HIS A 575 21.49 9.83 -12.89
CA HIS A 575 20.42 8.83 -12.77
C HIS A 575 19.07 9.32 -13.30
N LEU A 576 18.91 10.62 -13.57
CA LEU A 576 17.70 11.13 -14.19
C LEU A 576 17.62 10.64 -15.65
N PRO A 577 16.55 9.93 -16.05
CA PRO A 577 16.36 9.56 -17.45
C PRO A 577 16.27 10.79 -18.36
N LYS A 578 16.97 10.73 -19.49
CA LYS A 578 16.91 11.80 -20.50
C LYS A 578 15.50 12.06 -20.97
N GLU A 579 14.70 11.00 -21.10
CA GLU A 579 13.31 11.06 -21.55
C GLU A 579 12.45 11.94 -20.62
N LEU A 580 12.69 11.93 -19.31
CA LEU A 580 11.98 12.81 -18.37
C LEU A 580 12.42 14.28 -18.47
N ALA A 581 13.70 14.53 -18.70
CA ALA A 581 14.20 15.88 -18.98
C ALA A 581 13.61 16.42 -20.29
N ASP A 582 13.47 15.58 -21.30
CA ASP A 582 12.85 15.93 -22.59
C ASP A 582 11.34 16.23 -22.42
N GLU A 583 10.61 15.44 -21.61
CA GLU A 583 9.20 15.69 -21.32
C GLU A 583 8.99 17.00 -20.56
N LEU A 584 9.85 17.31 -19.58
CA LEU A 584 9.82 18.60 -18.88
C LEU A 584 10.00 19.76 -19.85
N ALA A 585 10.98 19.68 -20.76
CA ALA A 585 11.23 20.70 -21.78
C ALA A 585 10.02 20.85 -22.73
N THR A 586 9.38 19.74 -23.09
CA THR A 586 8.20 19.75 -23.97
C THR A 586 7.02 20.45 -23.29
N VAL A 587 6.72 20.12 -22.03
CA VAL A 587 5.62 20.76 -21.28
C VAL A 587 5.86 22.26 -21.13
N LYS A 588 7.10 22.69 -20.81
CA LYS A 588 7.47 24.10 -20.76
C LYS A 588 7.22 24.80 -22.10
N GLY A 589 7.71 24.21 -23.19
CA GLY A 589 7.53 24.77 -24.54
C GLY A 589 6.06 24.82 -24.98
N ASP A 590 5.23 23.90 -24.50
CA ASP A 590 3.78 23.90 -24.80
C ASP A 590 3.03 24.94 -23.96
N LEU A 591 3.47 25.24 -22.75
CA LEU A 591 2.92 26.33 -21.93
C LEU A 591 3.22 27.71 -22.53
N ASP A 592 4.36 27.86 -23.19
CA ASP A 592 4.77 29.12 -23.84
C ASP A 592 3.93 29.46 -25.10
N LYS A 593 3.25 28.47 -25.69
CA LYS A 593 2.36 28.65 -26.87
C LYS A 593 0.99 29.18 -26.47
#